data_f2f5a8ad6d00334685390d36279b9424
#
_entry.id   f2f5a8ad6d00334685390d36279b9424
#
_cell.length_a   1.000
_cell.length_b   1.000
_cell.length_c   1.000
_cell.angle_alpha   90.00
_cell.angle_beta   90.00
_cell.angle_gamma   90.00
#
_symmetry.space_group_name_H-M   'P 1'
#
loop_
_entity.id
_entity.type
_entity.pdbx_description
1 polymer ?
#
loop_
_entity_poly.entity_id
_entity_poly.type
_entity_poly.pdbx_seq_one_letter_code
_entity_poly.pdbx_strand_id
1 'polypeptide(L)'
;MTEYNLIDSSVWIDYLVNGNYKELIEKEEKLLLATISLIEIKKKLSKLKIPNKEIDNKMDYIKKQSIIINLDEKIAERASELVIKKNLPIADSIVYASAIINNAILLTLDNDFRGFDNVKIL
;
A
#
# COMPACT_ATOMS: atom_id res chain seq x y z
N MET A 1 -16.81 11.63 10.61
CA MET A 1 -15.43 11.71 10.20
C MET A 1 -15.11 10.58 9.21
N THR A 2 -14.61 10.93 8.04
CA THR A 2 -14.34 9.95 7.01
C THR A 2 -12.97 9.30 7.25
N GLU A 3 -12.93 8.00 7.40
CA GLU A 3 -11.68 7.27 7.47
C GLU A 3 -11.22 6.92 6.05
N TYR A 4 -9.93 7.09 5.81
CA TYR A 4 -9.33 6.68 4.54
C TYR A 4 -8.78 5.27 4.66
N ASN A 5 -8.72 4.58 3.54
CA ASN A 5 -8.08 3.28 3.44
C ASN A 5 -6.76 3.43 2.69
N LEU A 6 -5.69 2.96 3.30
CA LEU A 6 -4.41 2.86 2.63
C LEU A 6 -4.27 1.42 2.14
N ILE A 7 -4.07 1.25 0.85
CA ILE A 7 -4.05 -0.07 0.22
C ILE A 7 -2.61 -0.54 0.07
N ASP A 8 -2.29 -1.66 0.71
CA ASP A 8 -0.97 -2.27 0.61
C ASP A 8 -0.71 -2.82 -0.80
N SER A 9 0.56 -2.90 -1.17
CA SER A 9 0.97 -3.47 -2.45
C SER A 9 0.39 -4.87 -2.68
N SER A 10 0.29 -5.68 -1.65
CA SER A 10 -0.26 -7.04 -1.76
C SER A 10 -1.68 -7.06 -2.32
N VAL A 11 -2.52 -6.14 -1.88
CA VAL A 11 -3.92 -6.04 -2.35
C VAL A 11 -3.96 -5.52 -3.79
N TRP A 12 -3.16 -4.48 -4.08
CA TRP A 12 -3.06 -3.93 -5.45
C TRP A 12 -2.61 -5.00 -6.44
N ILE A 13 -1.59 -5.78 -6.08
CA ILE A 13 -1.06 -6.83 -6.96
C ILE A 13 -2.13 -7.88 -7.23
N ASP A 14 -2.84 -8.32 -6.21
CA ASP A 14 -3.90 -9.32 -6.39
C ASP A 14 -5.04 -8.78 -7.27
N TYR A 15 -5.38 -7.51 -7.11
CA TYR A 15 -6.36 -6.87 -7.98
C TYR A 15 -5.87 -6.81 -9.44
N LEU A 16 -4.65 -6.35 -9.66
CA LEU A 16 -4.11 -6.15 -11.00
C LEU A 16 -3.88 -7.48 -11.74
N VAL A 17 -3.50 -8.51 -11.03
CA VAL A 17 -3.15 -9.81 -11.64
C VAL A 17 -4.35 -10.75 -11.70
N ASN A 18 -5.13 -10.81 -10.63
CA ASN A 18 -6.21 -11.80 -10.49
C ASN A 18 -7.61 -11.21 -10.52
N GLY A 19 -7.74 -9.89 -10.53
CA GLY A 19 -9.04 -9.22 -10.56
C GLY A 19 -9.81 -9.26 -9.24
N ASN A 20 -9.15 -9.58 -8.14
CA ASN A 20 -9.77 -9.59 -6.82
C ASN A 20 -9.92 -8.18 -6.26
N TYR A 21 -10.82 -7.99 -5.32
CA TYR A 21 -11.04 -6.71 -4.61
C TYR A 21 -11.51 -5.57 -5.50
N LYS A 22 -12.22 -5.89 -6.58
CA LYS A 22 -12.76 -4.87 -7.50
C LYS A 22 -13.62 -3.84 -6.80
N GLU A 23 -14.51 -4.27 -5.94
CA GLU A 23 -15.41 -3.36 -5.23
C GLU A 23 -14.64 -2.37 -4.36
N LEU A 24 -13.58 -2.81 -3.72
CA LEU A 24 -12.75 -1.99 -2.88
C LEU A 24 -11.97 -0.96 -3.71
N ILE A 25 -11.33 -1.42 -4.77
CA ILE A 25 -10.40 -0.63 -5.57
C ILE A 25 -11.13 0.35 -6.50
N GLU A 26 -12.24 -0.07 -7.09
CA GLU A 26 -12.94 0.69 -8.15
C GLU A 26 -13.99 1.65 -7.60
N LYS A 27 -14.03 1.86 -6.29
CA LYS A 27 -14.89 2.87 -5.68
C LYS A 27 -14.51 4.25 -6.19
N GLU A 28 -15.49 5.17 -6.17
CA GLU A 28 -15.23 6.57 -6.52
C GLU A 28 -14.33 7.28 -5.51
N GLU A 29 -14.33 6.82 -4.26
CA GLU A 29 -13.52 7.39 -3.20
C GLU A 29 -12.04 7.16 -3.47
N LYS A 30 -11.23 8.19 -3.23
CA LYS A 30 -9.79 8.07 -3.38
C LYS A 30 -9.19 7.22 -2.27
N LEU A 31 -8.30 6.33 -2.67
CA LEU A 31 -7.54 5.47 -1.78
C LEU A 31 -6.20 6.13 -1.49
N LEU A 32 -5.57 5.77 -0.37
CA LEU A 32 -4.22 6.20 -0.08
C LEU A 32 -3.23 5.11 -0.49
N LEU A 33 -2.06 5.52 -0.93
CA LEU A 33 -0.98 4.61 -1.32
C LEU A 33 0.35 5.19 -0.86
N ALA A 34 1.15 4.39 -0.18
CA ALA A 34 2.50 4.78 0.19
C ALA A 34 3.41 4.76 -1.04
N THR A 35 4.28 5.75 -1.18
CA THR A 35 5.18 5.86 -2.35
C THR A 35 5.97 4.57 -2.58
N ILE A 36 6.46 3.94 -1.51
CA ILE A 36 7.26 2.72 -1.62
C ILE A 36 6.47 1.57 -2.27
N SER A 37 5.16 1.57 -2.14
CA SER A 37 4.32 0.53 -2.75
C SER A 37 4.36 0.57 -4.27
N LEU A 38 4.64 1.73 -4.87
CA LEU A 38 4.81 1.83 -6.33
C LEU A 38 6.00 0.98 -6.79
N ILE A 39 7.08 0.97 -6.01
CA ILE A 39 8.26 0.16 -6.31
C ILE A 39 7.93 -1.31 -6.21
N GLU A 40 7.27 -1.72 -5.14
CA GLU A 40 6.93 -3.12 -4.91
C GLU A 40 5.99 -3.68 -5.98
N ILE A 41 4.98 -2.89 -6.34
CA ILE A 41 4.01 -3.29 -7.38
C ILE A 41 4.70 -3.44 -8.72
N LYS A 42 5.46 -2.42 -9.14
CA LYS A 42 6.14 -2.45 -10.44
C LYS A 42 7.14 -3.60 -10.52
N LYS A 43 7.89 -3.81 -9.44
CA LYS A 43 8.84 -4.93 -9.36
C LYS A 43 8.14 -6.27 -9.56
N LYS A 44 7.02 -6.48 -8.89
CA LYS A 44 6.26 -7.73 -8.99
C LYS A 44 5.70 -7.95 -10.38
N LEU A 45 5.11 -6.93 -10.99
CA LEU A 45 4.57 -7.02 -12.34
C LEU A 45 5.66 -7.34 -13.35
N SER A 46 6.85 -6.75 -13.18
CA SER A 46 8.00 -7.03 -14.03
C SER A 46 8.48 -8.48 -13.88
N LYS A 47 8.52 -9.00 -12.67
CA LYS A 47 8.89 -10.40 -12.42
C LYS A 47 7.91 -11.39 -13.04
N LEU A 48 6.65 -11.02 -13.14
CA LEU A 48 5.62 -11.84 -13.78
C LEU A 48 5.68 -11.73 -15.30
N LYS A 49 6.67 -11.01 -15.85
CA LYS A 49 6.91 -10.83 -17.29
C LYS A 49 5.73 -10.18 -18.02
N ILE A 50 5.00 -9.31 -17.33
CA ILE A 50 3.96 -8.50 -17.95
C ILE A 50 4.66 -7.49 -18.86
N PRO A 51 4.14 -7.27 -20.10
CA PRO A 51 4.77 -6.33 -21.03
C PRO A 51 4.86 -4.91 -20.44
N ASN A 52 5.97 -4.22 -20.72
CA ASN A 52 6.25 -2.90 -20.15
C ASN A 52 5.13 -1.89 -20.38
N LYS A 53 4.53 -1.89 -21.57
CA LYS A 53 3.42 -0.99 -21.87
C LYS A 53 2.20 -1.25 -20.97
N GLU A 54 1.91 -2.52 -20.73
CA GLU A 54 0.83 -2.91 -19.85
C GLU A 54 1.12 -2.53 -18.41
N ILE A 55 2.37 -2.70 -17.96
CA ILE A 55 2.80 -2.26 -16.64
C ILE A 55 2.59 -0.76 -16.49
N ASP A 56 3.03 0.03 -17.48
CA ASP A 56 2.88 1.49 -17.45
C ASP A 56 1.41 1.90 -17.33
N ASN A 57 0.52 1.24 -18.07
CA ASN A 57 -0.91 1.51 -17.99
C ASN A 57 -1.48 1.19 -16.60
N LYS A 58 -1.06 0.07 -16.02
CA LYS A 58 -1.48 -0.32 -14.67
C LYS A 58 -0.98 0.66 -13.60
N MET A 59 0.27 1.10 -13.73
CA MET A 59 0.84 2.07 -12.80
C MET A 59 0.12 3.42 -12.91
N ASP A 60 -0.23 3.85 -14.11
CA ASP A 60 -1.00 5.08 -14.32
C ASP A 60 -2.37 5.00 -13.66
N TYR A 61 -3.02 3.86 -13.77
CA TYR A 61 -4.32 3.63 -13.14
C TYR A 61 -4.23 3.76 -11.61
N ILE A 62 -3.22 3.13 -11.01
CA ILE A 62 -2.98 3.22 -9.57
C ILE A 62 -2.85 4.67 -9.13
N LYS A 63 -2.07 5.45 -9.86
CA LYS A 63 -1.82 6.86 -9.54
C LYS A 63 -3.10 7.70 -9.64
N LYS A 64 -3.96 7.38 -10.61
CA LYS A 64 -5.25 8.08 -10.77
C LYS A 64 -6.24 7.73 -9.65
N GLN A 65 -6.20 6.50 -9.19
CA GLN A 65 -7.10 6.00 -8.13
C GLN A 65 -6.65 6.39 -6.72
N SER A 66 -5.41 6.86 -6.58
CA SER A 66 -4.79 7.00 -5.27
C SER A 66 -4.33 8.42 -4.99
N ILE A 67 -4.36 8.76 -3.71
CA ILE A 67 -3.59 9.89 -3.18
C ILE A 67 -2.28 9.30 -2.70
N ILE A 68 -1.17 9.74 -3.29
CA ILE A 68 0.16 9.20 -2.97
C ILE A 68 0.68 9.87 -1.70
N ILE A 69 1.03 9.07 -0.72
CA ILE A 69 1.63 9.53 0.54
C ILE A 69 3.14 9.41 0.41
N ASN A 70 3.80 10.54 0.29
CA ASN A 70 5.24 10.58 0.13
C ASN A 70 5.94 10.25 1.45
N LEU A 71 7.04 9.50 1.37
CA LEU A 71 7.89 9.22 2.52
C LEU A 71 8.59 10.52 2.93
N ASP A 72 8.12 11.12 4.00
CA ASP A 72 8.72 12.32 4.57
C ASP A 72 9.45 12.00 5.88
N GLU A 73 10.03 13.02 6.51
CA GLU A 73 10.78 12.85 7.75
C GLU A 73 9.90 12.29 8.88
N LYS A 74 8.67 12.76 8.97
CA LYS A 74 7.74 12.34 10.02
C LYS A 74 7.40 10.86 9.90
N ILE A 75 7.13 10.40 8.69
CA ILE A 75 6.87 8.99 8.41
C ILE A 75 8.13 8.16 8.68
N ALA A 76 9.29 8.65 8.26
CA ALA A 76 10.56 7.96 8.48
C ALA A 76 10.86 7.76 9.97
N GLU A 77 10.64 8.78 10.79
CA GLU A 77 10.83 8.67 12.24
C GLU A 77 9.91 7.64 12.86
N ARG A 78 8.63 7.66 12.48
CA ARG A 78 7.67 6.69 13.00
C ARG A 78 8.03 5.27 12.54
N ALA A 79 8.42 5.11 11.28
CA ALA A 79 8.84 3.82 10.74
C ALA A 79 10.07 3.29 11.47
N SER A 80 11.02 4.16 11.84
CA SER A 80 12.21 3.77 12.61
C SER A 80 11.84 3.11 13.92
N GLU A 81 10.88 3.65 14.65
CA GLU A 81 10.40 3.05 15.89
C GLU A 81 9.83 1.66 15.70
N LEU A 82 9.09 1.47 14.61
CA LEU A 82 8.49 0.17 14.28
C LEU A 82 9.54 -0.88 13.94
N VAL A 83 10.58 -0.49 13.20
CA VAL A 83 11.70 -1.39 12.88
C VAL A 83 12.42 -1.79 14.15
N ILE A 84 12.72 -0.82 15.01
CA ILE A 84 13.53 -1.06 16.20
C ILE A 84 12.74 -1.80 17.29
N LYS A 85 11.53 -1.37 17.57
CA LYS A 85 10.73 -1.90 18.69
C LYS A 85 9.90 -3.14 18.32
N LYS A 86 9.43 -3.22 17.10
CA LYS A 86 8.54 -4.30 16.65
C LYS A 86 9.18 -5.24 15.66
N ASN A 87 10.43 -4.99 15.30
CA ASN A 87 11.16 -5.79 14.31
C ASN A 87 10.40 -5.97 12.99
N LEU A 88 9.64 -4.96 12.61
CA LEU A 88 8.90 -4.97 11.35
C LEU A 88 9.86 -4.65 10.20
N PRO A 89 9.77 -5.33 9.05
CA PRO A 89 10.61 -5.00 7.89
C PRO A 89 10.49 -3.52 7.50
N ILE A 90 11.56 -2.96 6.94
CA ILE A 90 11.62 -1.53 6.63
C ILE A 90 10.46 -1.09 5.73
N ALA A 91 10.20 -1.81 4.64
CA ALA A 91 9.12 -1.44 3.72
C ALA A 91 7.76 -1.47 4.42
N ASP A 92 7.48 -2.51 5.18
CA ASP A 92 6.24 -2.65 5.94
C ASP A 92 6.09 -1.54 6.97
N SER A 93 7.18 -1.15 7.61
CA SER A 93 7.19 -0.07 8.60
C SER A 93 6.82 1.26 7.98
N ILE A 94 7.31 1.54 6.76
CA ILE A 94 6.99 2.75 6.02
C ILE A 94 5.50 2.78 5.64
N VAL A 95 4.99 1.65 5.15
CA VAL A 95 3.57 1.54 4.77
C VAL A 95 2.67 1.75 5.99
N TYR A 96 2.96 1.08 7.09
CA TYR A 96 2.17 1.21 8.30
C TYR A 96 2.24 2.63 8.88
N ALA A 97 3.44 3.21 8.95
CA ALA A 97 3.61 4.58 9.43
C ALA A 97 2.84 5.58 8.55
N SER A 98 2.84 5.37 7.25
CA SER A 98 2.07 6.20 6.32
C SER A 98 0.58 6.17 6.63
N ALA A 99 0.05 5.00 6.96
CA ALA A 99 -1.35 4.86 7.34
C ALA A 99 -1.65 5.57 8.67
N ILE A 100 -0.84 5.31 9.69
CA ILE A 100 -1.08 5.86 11.03
C ILE A 100 -1.02 7.39 11.03
N ILE A 101 0.00 7.96 10.40
CA ILE A 101 0.18 9.42 10.37
C ILE A 101 -0.97 10.11 9.61
N ASN A 102 -1.57 9.41 8.66
CA ASN A 102 -2.67 9.96 7.87
C ASN A 102 -4.05 9.51 8.36
N ASN A 103 -4.15 8.94 9.55
CA ASN A 103 -5.40 8.46 10.14
C ASN A 103 -6.16 7.51 9.21
N ALA A 104 -5.43 6.64 8.54
CA ALA A 104 -6.00 5.67 7.63
C ALA A 104 -5.95 4.26 8.21
N ILE A 105 -6.83 3.41 7.67
CA ILE A 105 -6.80 1.97 7.96
C ILE A 105 -5.96 1.32 6.86
N LEU A 106 -4.99 0.50 7.25
CA LEU A 106 -4.20 -0.27 6.31
C LEU A 106 -4.96 -1.54 5.94
N LEU A 107 -5.23 -1.71 4.64
CA LEU A 107 -5.81 -2.93 4.10
C LEU A 107 -4.70 -3.74 3.45
N THR A 108 -4.51 -4.98 3.90
CA THR A 108 -3.36 -5.79 3.49
C THR A 108 -3.71 -7.28 3.45
N LEU A 109 -2.91 -8.04 2.72
CA LEU A 109 -2.96 -9.51 2.73
C LEU A 109 -1.83 -10.10 3.59
N ASP A 110 -0.96 -9.25 4.13
CA ASP A 110 0.25 -9.67 4.83
C ASP A 110 -0.02 -9.89 6.32
N ASN A 111 0.18 -11.13 6.77
CA ASN A 111 -0.02 -11.51 8.16
C ASN A 111 1.02 -10.90 9.12
N ASP A 112 2.10 -10.33 8.61
CA ASP A 112 3.09 -9.66 9.46
C ASP A 112 2.49 -8.46 10.20
N PHE A 113 1.37 -7.93 9.69
CA PHE A 113 0.65 -6.83 10.33
C PHE A 113 -0.39 -7.30 11.37
N ARG A 114 -0.50 -8.60 11.60
CA ARG A 114 -1.48 -9.13 12.55
C ARG A 114 -1.22 -8.57 13.95
N GLY A 115 -2.26 -8.07 14.59
CA GLY A 115 -2.17 -7.51 15.93
C GLY A 115 -1.84 -6.03 15.99
N PHE A 116 -1.51 -5.41 14.86
CA PHE A 116 -1.32 -3.95 14.83
C PHE A 116 -2.65 -3.24 14.75
N ASP A 117 -2.73 -2.08 15.39
CA ASP A 117 -3.93 -1.24 15.36
C ASP A 117 -4.16 -0.65 13.96
N ASN A 118 -5.42 -0.39 13.62
CA ASN A 118 -5.80 0.22 12.35
C ASN A 118 -5.34 -0.58 11.12
N VAL A 119 -5.35 -1.89 11.25
CA VAL A 119 -5.04 -2.81 10.15
C VAL A 119 -6.22 -3.76 9.96
N LYS A 120 -6.58 -3.98 8.71
CA LYS A 120 -7.53 -5.01 8.34
C LYS A 120 -6.84 -5.97 7.38
N ILE A 121 -6.69 -7.21 7.79
CA ILE A 121 -6.13 -8.26 6.93
C ILE A 121 -7.29 -8.87 6.14
N LEU A 122 -7.21 -8.79 4.84
CA LEU A 122 -8.26 -9.23 3.92
C LEU A 122 -8.21 -10.72 3.63
#